data_3a2ec568d6415812e8232cb153184d1d
#
_entry.id   3a2ec568d6415812e8232cb153184d1d
#
_cell.length_a   1.000
_cell.length_b   1.000
_cell.length_c   1.000
_cell.angle_alpha   90.00
_cell.angle_beta   90.00
_cell.angle_gamma   90.00
#
_symmetry.space_group_name_H-M   'P 1'
#
loop_
_entity.id
_entity.type
_entity.pdbx_description
1 polymer ?
#
loop_
_entity_poly.entity_id
_entity_poly.type
_entity_poly.pdbx_seq_one_letter_code
_entity_poly.pdbx_strand_id
1 'polypeptide(L)'
;MTLTAEASFSGAPECESTVLVDGGHAKMTLTVKNKHLWGPGEGNLYDLKLTLAKDGKPGDTLDSYFALRTVSLDGMKCLINGKPVFQRLILDQGFYPDGIYTAPTDEALKHDIEMSMAMGFNGARLHQKVFEARFLYWADRLGYLCWGEMASWGIDASRPMTMGIMLREWLESVERDFCAPSIIGWCPYNEVWGESNNGLRQLTLQMTYRATKAADPTRPVIDASGGFHCCETDIYDIHDYEQDVNVYKERYKAGAPLFEPCPGKQLYTGGPRFVSEYGGIYWSNDEKGWGYGVAPKSREEFLSRYEGLTTALLDSPDLMGFCYTQLTDVEQEQNGLYTYDRRPKFPPEAIAAVNRRKAAVEE
;
A
#
# COMPACT_ATOMS: atom_id res chain seq x y z
N MET A 1 -32.51 -21.23 11.66
CA MET A 1 -31.39 -20.57 12.37
C MET A 1 -31.48 -19.07 12.17
N THR A 2 -31.02 -18.29 13.13
CA THR A 2 -30.90 -16.83 13.03
C THR A 2 -29.47 -16.41 13.25
N LEU A 3 -29.04 -15.33 12.56
CA LEU A 3 -27.77 -14.64 12.79
C LEU A 3 -28.09 -13.26 13.36
N THR A 4 -27.54 -12.96 14.52
CA THR A 4 -27.57 -11.63 15.13
C THR A 4 -26.19 -10.99 15.02
N ALA A 5 -26.15 -9.72 14.59
CA ALA A 5 -24.96 -8.88 14.57
C ALA A 5 -25.16 -7.70 15.51
N GLU A 6 -24.26 -7.55 16.47
CA GLU A 6 -24.19 -6.45 17.42
C GLU A 6 -22.93 -5.63 17.14
N ALA A 7 -23.07 -4.34 16.89
CA ALA A 7 -21.93 -3.46 16.68
C ALA A 7 -21.82 -2.43 17.82
N SER A 8 -20.59 -2.17 18.26
CA SER A 8 -20.28 -1.16 19.26
C SER A 8 -19.05 -0.35 18.88
N PHE A 9 -18.94 0.87 19.42
CA PHE A 9 -17.76 1.70 19.29
C PHE A 9 -17.29 2.15 20.67
N SER A 10 -16.05 1.82 21.01
CA SER A 10 -15.48 2.08 22.36
C SER A 10 -16.39 1.59 23.50
N GLY A 11 -17.02 0.44 23.32
CA GLY A 11 -17.93 -0.19 24.27
C GLY A 11 -19.36 0.38 24.29
N ALA A 12 -19.65 1.44 23.53
CA ALA A 12 -21.00 1.97 23.40
C ALA A 12 -21.76 1.27 22.26
N PRO A 13 -23.00 0.75 22.49
CA PRO A 13 -23.79 0.10 21.46
C PRO A 13 -24.18 1.03 20.33
N GLU A 14 -23.92 0.65 19.08
CA GLU A 14 -24.21 1.43 17.89
C GLU A 14 -25.40 0.89 17.10
N CYS A 15 -25.44 -0.40 16.86
CA CYS A 15 -26.58 -1.03 16.18
C CYS A 15 -26.63 -2.53 16.43
N GLU A 16 -27.82 -3.09 16.21
CA GLU A 16 -28.10 -4.53 16.25
C GLU A 16 -29.04 -4.90 15.10
N SER A 17 -28.85 -6.07 14.52
CA SER A 17 -29.75 -6.63 13.52
C SER A 17 -29.77 -8.14 13.64
N THR A 18 -30.94 -8.74 13.42
CA THR A 18 -31.15 -10.21 13.41
C THR A 18 -31.85 -10.60 12.13
N VAL A 19 -31.34 -11.61 11.45
CA VAL A 19 -31.90 -12.14 10.19
C VAL A 19 -31.98 -13.67 10.23
N LEU A 20 -32.83 -14.23 9.39
CA LEU A 20 -32.86 -15.68 9.16
C LEU A 20 -31.67 -16.09 8.29
N VAL A 21 -31.09 -17.25 8.61
CA VAL A 21 -30.07 -17.89 7.77
C VAL A 21 -30.77 -18.81 6.78
N ASP A 22 -30.56 -18.58 5.49
CA ASP A 22 -31.14 -19.39 4.42
C ASP A 22 -30.00 -19.99 3.59
N GLY A 23 -30.06 -21.32 3.36
CA GLY A 23 -29.07 -22.06 2.57
C GLY A 23 -27.61 -21.89 3.04
N GLY A 24 -27.40 -21.63 4.35
CA GLY A 24 -26.05 -21.36 4.89
C GLY A 24 -25.58 -19.92 4.74
N HIS A 25 -26.40 -19.03 4.22
CA HIS A 25 -26.08 -17.61 3.99
C HIS A 25 -27.03 -16.69 4.78
N ALA A 26 -26.51 -15.54 5.17
CA ALA A 26 -27.31 -14.45 5.74
C ALA A 26 -26.82 -13.11 5.18
N LYS A 27 -27.76 -12.21 4.86
CA LYS A 27 -27.47 -10.85 4.43
C LYS A 27 -28.23 -9.88 5.32
N MET A 28 -27.51 -8.92 5.88
CA MET A 28 -28.10 -7.88 6.71
C MET A 28 -27.47 -6.52 6.43
N THR A 29 -28.17 -5.46 6.82
CA THR A 29 -27.66 -4.09 6.79
C THR A 29 -27.59 -3.62 8.23
N LEU A 30 -26.41 -3.11 8.63
CA LEU A 30 -26.19 -2.45 9.91
C LEU A 30 -26.19 -0.93 9.68
N THR A 31 -27.00 -0.21 10.47
CA THR A 31 -27.03 1.25 10.43
C THR A 31 -26.51 1.77 11.74
N VAL A 32 -25.29 2.26 11.75
CA VAL A 32 -24.66 2.84 12.94
C VAL A 32 -25.29 4.18 13.31
N LYS A 33 -25.45 4.44 14.61
CA LYS A 33 -26.01 5.71 15.13
C LYS A 33 -25.03 6.86 14.94
N ASN A 34 -23.77 6.65 15.27
CA ASN A 34 -22.72 7.65 15.21
C ASN A 34 -21.64 7.19 14.22
N LYS A 35 -21.24 8.08 13.31
CA LYS A 35 -20.21 7.78 12.30
C LYS A 35 -18.84 8.20 12.83
N HIS A 36 -18.00 7.20 13.12
CA HIS A 36 -16.58 7.37 13.44
C HIS A 36 -15.79 6.89 12.23
N LEU A 37 -15.28 7.84 11.46
CA LEU A 37 -14.57 7.49 10.21
C LEU A 37 -13.16 7.04 10.52
N TRP A 38 -12.74 5.98 9.87
CA TRP A 38 -11.36 5.50 9.87
C TRP A 38 -10.53 6.36 8.91
N GLY A 39 -9.28 6.66 9.28
CA GLY A 39 -8.36 7.41 8.45
C GLY A 39 -6.91 7.32 8.90
N PRO A 40 -5.98 8.00 8.21
CA PRO A 40 -4.56 7.99 8.56
C PRO A 40 -4.32 8.46 10.00
N GLY A 41 -3.69 7.61 10.82
CA GLY A 41 -3.46 7.85 12.25
C GLY A 41 -4.70 7.76 13.13
N GLU A 42 -5.87 7.47 12.56
CA GLU A 42 -7.15 7.33 13.24
C GLU A 42 -7.73 5.94 12.97
N GLY A 43 -7.31 4.95 13.74
CA GLY A 43 -7.78 3.55 13.64
C GLY A 43 -9.16 3.35 14.26
N ASN A 44 -10.16 4.15 13.84
CA ASN A 44 -11.54 4.06 14.35
C ASN A 44 -12.22 2.79 13.82
N LEU A 45 -12.29 1.77 14.67
CA LEU A 45 -12.91 0.48 14.37
C LEU A 45 -14.15 0.28 15.24
N TYR A 46 -15.21 -0.25 14.63
CA TYR A 46 -16.37 -0.75 15.36
C TYR A 46 -16.12 -2.21 15.70
N ASP A 47 -16.34 -2.59 16.95
CA ASP A 47 -16.40 -3.98 17.34
C ASP A 47 -17.68 -4.61 16.78
N LEU A 48 -17.59 -5.81 16.27
CA LEU A 48 -18.70 -6.56 15.69
C LEU A 48 -18.78 -7.95 16.34
N LYS A 49 -19.88 -8.24 17.00
CA LYS A 49 -20.15 -9.58 17.52
C LYS A 49 -21.24 -10.23 16.69
N LEU A 50 -20.95 -11.42 16.20
CA LEU A 50 -21.90 -12.25 15.46
C LEU A 50 -22.33 -13.44 16.35
N THR A 51 -23.62 -13.67 16.46
CA THR A 51 -24.18 -14.80 17.23
C THR A 51 -25.12 -15.62 16.34
N LEU A 52 -24.77 -16.88 16.12
CA LEU A 52 -25.62 -17.83 15.43
C LEU A 52 -26.52 -18.55 16.47
N ALA A 53 -27.83 -18.56 16.26
CA ALA A 53 -28.76 -19.22 17.13
C ALA A 53 -29.62 -20.24 16.37
N LYS A 54 -29.94 -21.37 17.04
CA LYS A 54 -30.86 -22.41 16.55
C LYS A 54 -32.01 -22.56 17.51
N ASP A 55 -33.24 -22.46 16.99
CA ASP A 55 -34.49 -22.60 17.77
C ASP A 55 -34.51 -21.70 19.02
N GLY A 56 -34.03 -20.46 18.86
CA GLY A 56 -33.93 -19.45 19.93
C GLY A 56 -32.84 -19.68 20.97
N LYS A 57 -32.01 -20.70 20.81
CA LYS A 57 -30.85 -20.95 21.68
C LYS A 57 -29.55 -20.46 21.01
N PRO A 58 -28.77 -19.60 21.69
CA PRO A 58 -27.45 -19.19 21.20
C PRO A 58 -26.55 -20.42 20.99
N GLY A 59 -25.86 -20.44 19.88
CA GLY A 59 -24.81 -21.41 19.50
C GLY A 59 -23.45 -20.75 19.40
N ASP A 60 -22.89 -20.76 18.20
CA ASP A 60 -21.55 -20.16 17.95
C ASP A 60 -21.58 -18.64 18.01
N THR A 61 -20.49 -18.07 18.49
CA THR A 61 -20.21 -16.62 18.47
C THR A 61 -18.88 -16.34 17.80
N LEU A 62 -18.81 -15.22 17.07
CA LEU A 62 -17.59 -14.71 16.44
C LEU A 62 -17.44 -13.24 16.76
N ASP A 63 -16.26 -12.86 17.27
CA ASP A 63 -15.87 -11.47 17.43
C ASP A 63 -15.07 -11.03 16.20
N SER A 64 -15.42 -9.88 15.66
CA SER A 64 -14.82 -9.27 14.48
C SER A 64 -14.82 -7.74 14.61
N TYR A 65 -14.51 -7.03 13.56
CA TYR A 65 -14.60 -5.57 13.49
C TYR A 65 -14.88 -5.10 12.06
N PHE A 66 -15.26 -3.83 11.95
CA PHE A 66 -15.34 -3.13 10.67
C PHE A 66 -15.03 -1.65 10.85
N ALA A 67 -14.83 -0.95 9.74
CA ALA A 67 -14.67 0.49 9.73
C ALA A 67 -15.53 1.16 8.66
N LEU A 68 -15.71 2.46 8.80
CA LEU A 68 -16.37 3.31 7.80
C LEU A 68 -15.34 4.26 7.19
N ARG A 69 -15.11 4.16 5.90
CA ARG A 69 -14.27 5.09 5.16
C ARG A 69 -14.63 5.10 3.67
N THR A 70 -14.21 6.15 2.97
CA THR A 70 -14.21 6.20 1.50
C THR A 70 -12.81 6.44 0.98
N VAL A 71 -12.49 5.87 -0.18
CA VAL A 71 -11.29 6.18 -0.97
C VAL A 71 -11.76 6.60 -2.35
N SER A 72 -11.24 7.71 -2.86
CA SER A 72 -11.55 8.17 -4.22
C SER A 72 -10.38 8.97 -4.79
N LEU A 73 -10.36 9.11 -6.11
CA LEU A 73 -9.39 9.95 -6.82
C LEU A 73 -10.13 11.18 -7.37
N ASP A 74 -9.49 12.35 -7.26
CA ASP A 74 -9.99 13.60 -7.82
C ASP A 74 -8.82 14.42 -8.37
N GLY A 75 -8.74 14.54 -9.70
CA GLY A 75 -7.59 15.13 -10.38
C GLY A 75 -6.29 14.42 -9.99
N MET A 76 -5.35 15.16 -9.42
CA MET A 76 -4.07 14.64 -8.91
C MET A 76 -4.12 14.23 -7.43
N LYS A 77 -5.29 14.09 -6.82
CA LYS A 77 -5.44 13.85 -5.39
C LYS A 77 -6.03 12.48 -5.10
N CYS A 78 -5.48 11.81 -4.09
CA CYS A 78 -6.16 10.72 -3.41
C CYS A 78 -6.95 11.29 -2.24
N LEU A 79 -8.24 11.00 -2.19
CA LEU A 79 -9.13 11.46 -1.12
C LEU A 79 -9.47 10.31 -0.19
N ILE A 80 -9.29 10.51 1.10
CA ILE A 80 -9.82 9.62 2.14
C ILE A 80 -10.90 10.40 2.88
N ASN A 81 -12.12 9.87 2.91
CA ASN A 81 -13.28 10.55 3.48
C ASN A 81 -13.53 11.94 2.86
N GLY A 82 -13.26 12.09 1.56
CA GLY A 82 -13.40 13.36 0.83
C GLY A 82 -12.32 14.40 1.12
N LYS A 83 -11.28 14.08 1.88
CA LYS A 83 -10.16 14.97 2.19
C LYS A 83 -8.90 14.53 1.45
N PRO A 84 -8.13 15.45 0.85
CA PRO A 84 -6.85 15.13 0.24
C PRO A 84 -5.88 14.54 1.27
N VAL A 85 -5.28 13.41 0.91
CA VAL A 85 -4.24 12.76 1.70
C VAL A 85 -3.07 12.46 0.79
N PHE A 86 -1.96 13.15 0.99
CA PHE A 86 -0.72 12.83 0.31
C PHE A 86 -0.17 11.52 0.89
N GLN A 87 0.09 10.56 0.02
CA GLN A 87 0.56 9.24 0.44
C GLN A 87 2.08 9.26 0.63
N ARG A 88 2.51 9.27 1.89
CA ARG A 88 3.92 9.18 2.31
C ARG A 88 4.21 7.74 2.63
N LEU A 89 4.43 6.95 1.59
CA LEU A 89 4.59 5.51 1.76
C LEU A 89 6.06 5.11 1.84
N ILE A 90 6.27 3.97 2.44
CA ILE A 90 7.54 3.25 2.42
C ILE A 90 7.32 1.87 1.78
N LEU A 91 8.32 1.37 1.09
CA LEU A 91 8.30 0.02 0.56
C LEU A 91 8.64 -0.97 1.68
N ASP A 92 7.77 -1.94 1.89
CA ASP A 92 7.98 -3.01 2.87
C ASP A 92 7.90 -4.37 2.17
N GLN A 93 9.01 -5.12 2.19
CA GLN A 93 9.07 -6.45 1.61
C GLN A 93 8.63 -7.55 2.59
N GLY A 94 8.47 -7.24 3.88
CA GLY A 94 8.03 -8.18 4.90
C GLY A 94 8.99 -9.36 5.12
N PHE A 95 10.31 -9.12 5.01
CA PHE A 95 11.35 -10.11 5.29
C PHE A 95 11.89 -9.97 6.71
N TYR A 96 12.26 -11.09 7.30
CA TYR A 96 12.78 -11.17 8.68
C TYR A 96 14.02 -12.06 8.74
N PRO A 97 15.03 -11.74 9.60
CA PRO A 97 16.24 -12.54 9.70
C PRO A 97 15.99 -14.01 10.05
N ASP A 98 15.03 -14.29 10.93
CA ASP A 98 14.77 -15.65 11.44
C ASP A 98 13.79 -16.42 10.55
N GLY A 99 12.73 -15.75 10.09
CA GLY A 99 11.61 -16.38 9.36
C GLY A 99 11.66 -16.21 7.85
N ILE A 100 12.63 -15.47 7.33
CA ILE A 100 12.75 -15.04 5.93
C ILE A 100 11.48 -14.35 5.47
N TYR A 101 10.46 -15.09 5.09
CA TYR A 101 9.19 -14.58 4.56
C TYR A 101 8.04 -14.58 5.58
N THR A 102 8.34 -14.92 6.84
CA THR A 102 7.36 -15.03 7.93
C THR A 102 7.84 -14.25 9.15
N ALA A 103 6.96 -13.41 9.69
CA ALA A 103 7.26 -12.68 10.91
C ALA A 103 7.46 -13.63 12.11
N PRO A 104 8.41 -13.36 13.01
CA PRO A 104 8.65 -14.20 14.17
C PRO A 104 7.53 -14.15 15.20
N THR A 105 6.84 -13.03 15.33
CA THR A 105 5.73 -12.82 16.29
C THR A 105 4.71 -11.83 15.73
N ASP A 106 3.54 -11.77 16.37
CA ASP A 106 2.49 -10.79 16.07
C ASP A 106 2.97 -9.35 16.34
N GLU A 107 3.75 -9.16 17.42
CA GLU A 107 4.33 -7.88 17.80
C GLU A 107 5.37 -7.39 16.77
N ALA A 108 6.06 -8.29 16.09
CA ALA A 108 7.00 -7.92 15.02
C ALA A 108 6.28 -7.27 13.84
N LEU A 109 5.11 -7.77 13.46
CA LEU A 109 4.27 -7.17 12.42
C LEU A 109 3.83 -5.74 12.80
N LYS A 110 3.39 -5.58 14.05
CA LYS A 110 3.03 -4.26 14.60
C LYS A 110 4.22 -3.31 14.63
N HIS A 111 5.37 -3.81 15.03
CA HIS A 111 6.59 -3.03 15.18
C HIS A 111 7.06 -2.44 13.84
N ASP A 112 6.98 -3.17 12.73
CA ASP A 112 7.33 -2.67 11.41
C ASP A 112 6.46 -1.44 11.03
N ILE A 113 5.16 -1.49 11.34
CA ILE A 113 4.25 -0.34 11.15
C ILE A 113 4.66 0.84 12.06
N GLU A 114 4.90 0.58 13.34
CA GLU A 114 5.30 1.62 14.31
C GLU A 114 6.62 2.29 13.94
N MET A 115 7.61 1.52 13.45
CA MET A 115 8.88 2.04 12.94
C MET A 115 8.68 2.96 11.73
N SER A 116 7.84 2.56 10.78
CA SER A 116 7.49 3.37 9.63
C SER A 116 6.83 4.69 10.05
N MET A 117 5.82 4.62 10.92
CA MET A 117 5.12 5.81 11.43
C MET A 117 6.04 6.72 12.25
N ALA A 118 7.01 6.18 12.98
CA ALA A 118 8.00 6.97 13.72
C ALA A 118 8.85 7.85 12.79
N MET A 119 9.14 7.38 11.58
CA MET A 119 9.82 8.14 10.53
C MET A 119 8.90 9.05 9.70
N GLY A 120 7.61 9.19 10.10
CA GLY A 120 6.67 10.11 9.48
C GLY A 120 6.01 9.60 8.21
N PHE A 121 6.12 8.32 7.89
CA PHE A 121 5.31 7.69 6.85
C PHE A 121 3.88 7.45 7.36
N ASN A 122 2.91 7.50 6.46
CA ASN A 122 1.51 7.22 6.79
C ASN A 122 1.00 5.90 6.19
N GLY A 123 1.90 5.14 5.55
CA GLY A 123 1.54 3.87 4.93
C GLY A 123 2.70 3.17 4.25
N ALA A 124 2.42 2.03 3.65
CA ALA A 124 3.37 1.23 2.87
C ALA A 124 2.77 0.66 1.59
N ARG A 125 3.64 0.41 0.61
CA ARG A 125 3.40 -0.62 -0.39
C ARG A 125 3.92 -1.95 0.18
N LEU A 126 3.04 -2.95 0.20
CA LEU A 126 3.32 -4.30 0.71
C LEU A 126 3.96 -5.13 -0.41
N HIS A 127 5.25 -4.83 -0.67
CA HIS A 127 5.93 -5.16 -1.90
C HIS A 127 6.13 -6.64 -2.13
N GLN A 128 5.65 -7.13 -3.28
CA GLN A 128 5.88 -8.49 -3.79
C GLN A 128 5.43 -9.61 -2.82
N LYS A 129 4.49 -9.30 -1.94
CA LYS A 129 4.00 -10.22 -0.92
C LYS A 129 2.54 -9.95 -0.58
N VAL A 130 1.74 -11.01 -0.49
CA VAL A 130 0.44 -10.95 0.17
C VAL A 130 0.70 -11.10 1.67
N PHE A 131 0.67 -9.98 2.39
CA PHE A 131 1.02 -9.94 3.80
C PHE A 131 0.04 -10.73 4.66
N GLU A 132 0.48 -11.09 5.86
CA GLU A 132 -0.32 -11.78 6.85
C GLU A 132 -1.53 -10.95 7.26
N ALA A 133 -2.69 -11.57 7.44
CA ALA A 133 -3.90 -10.88 7.89
C ALA A 133 -3.69 -10.15 9.24
N ARG A 134 -2.75 -10.62 10.07
CA ARG A 134 -2.36 -9.94 11.32
C ARG A 134 -1.63 -8.62 11.10
N PHE A 135 -0.86 -8.48 10.00
CA PHE A 135 -0.29 -7.18 9.64
C PHE A 135 -1.41 -6.18 9.32
N LEU A 136 -2.40 -6.58 8.51
CA LEU A 136 -3.55 -5.73 8.18
C LEU A 136 -4.38 -5.38 9.42
N TYR A 137 -4.55 -6.31 10.36
CA TYR A 137 -5.19 -6.01 11.64
C TYR A 137 -4.51 -4.86 12.39
N TRP A 138 -3.16 -4.86 12.46
CA TRP A 138 -2.44 -3.78 13.10
C TRP A 138 -2.48 -2.48 12.28
N ALA A 139 -2.41 -2.57 10.96
CA ALA A 139 -2.58 -1.42 10.06
C ALA A 139 -3.96 -0.78 10.23
N ASP A 140 -5.02 -1.59 10.34
CA ASP A 140 -6.38 -1.13 10.59
C ASP A 140 -6.49 -0.40 11.93
N ARG A 141 -5.89 -0.95 12.99
CA ARG A 141 -5.93 -0.36 14.33
C ARG A 141 -5.10 0.90 14.49
N LEU A 142 -4.03 1.03 13.72
CA LEU A 142 -3.13 2.18 13.79
C LEU A 142 -3.46 3.28 12.77
N GLY A 143 -4.43 3.05 11.88
CA GLY A 143 -4.73 4.00 10.81
C GLY A 143 -3.61 4.10 9.79
N TYR A 144 -2.99 2.97 9.42
CA TYR A 144 -1.86 2.89 8.50
C TYR A 144 -2.34 2.51 7.10
N LEU A 145 -1.94 3.27 6.07
CA LEU A 145 -2.37 3.05 4.69
C LEU A 145 -1.58 1.91 4.05
N CYS A 146 -2.26 0.99 3.38
CA CYS A 146 -1.62 -0.13 2.70
C CYS A 146 -2.03 -0.21 1.24
N TRP A 147 -1.06 -0.44 0.35
CA TRP A 147 -1.27 -0.93 -1.00
C TRP A 147 -1.03 -2.43 -1.00
N GLY A 148 -2.07 -3.20 -1.31
CA GLY A 148 -1.97 -4.65 -1.41
C GLY A 148 -1.34 -5.04 -2.74
N GLU A 149 -0.32 -5.90 -2.69
CA GLU A 149 0.40 -6.39 -3.86
C GLU A 149 0.40 -7.91 -3.96
N MET A 150 0.69 -8.42 -5.15
CA MET A 150 0.93 -9.84 -5.42
C MET A 150 2.42 -10.10 -5.64
N ALA A 151 2.91 -11.25 -5.22
CA ALA A 151 4.23 -11.75 -5.58
C ALA A 151 4.26 -12.06 -7.08
N SER A 152 4.72 -11.11 -7.89
CA SER A 152 4.67 -11.21 -9.35
C SER A 152 6.03 -11.42 -10.02
N TRP A 153 7.14 -11.28 -9.30
CA TRP A 153 8.46 -11.56 -9.85
C TRP A 153 8.64 -13.06 -10.14
N GLY A 154 9.32 -13.35 -11.25
CA GLY A 154 9.43 -14.71 -11.76
C GLY A 154 8.23 -15.20 -12.55
N ILE A 155 7.17 -14.39 -12.62
CA ILE A 155 5.99 -14.66 -13.44
C ILE A 155 6.18 -14.03 -14.82
N ASP A 156 6.10 -14.86 -15.88
CA ASP A 156 6.08 -14.34 -17.25
C ASP A 156 4.65 -14.02 -17.69
N ALA A 157 4.29 -12.73 -17.54
CA ALA A 157 2.95 -12.24 -17.91
C ALA A 157 2.63 -12.37 -19.41
N SER A 158 3.61 -12.73 -20.26
CA SER A 158 3.40 -13.01 -21.67
C SER A 158 2.92 -14.45 -21.95
N ARG A 159 2.85 -15.31 -20.93
CA ARG A 159 2.41 -16.72 -21.07
C ARG A 159 0.94 -16.89 -20.66
N PRO A 160 0.07 -17.45 -21.51
CA PRO A 160 -1.34 -17.67 -21.17
C PRO A 160 -1.56 -18.51 -19.89
N MET A 161 -0.68 -19.49 -19.63
CA MET A 161 -0.75 -20.34 -18.43
C MET A 161 -0.58 -19.55 -17.13
N THR A 162 0.23 -18.50 -17.14
CA THR A 162 0.49 -17.64 -15.99
C THR A 162 -0.80 -17.01 -15.48
N MET A 163 -1.64 -16.53 -16.40
CA MET A 163 -2.89 -15.89 -16.03
C MET A 163 -3.85 -16.81 -15.29
N GLY A 164 -3.93 -18.09 -15.69
CA GLY A 164 -4.82 -19.06 -15.03
C GLY A 164 -4.47 -19.32 -13.56
N ILE A 165 -3.19 -19.21 -13.20
CA ILE A 165 -2.71 -19.42 -11.83
C ILE A 165 -2.75 -18.11 -11.06
N MET A 166 -2.07 -17.10 -11.56
CA MET A 166 -1.88 -15.82 -10.89
C MET A 166 -3.19 -15.08 -10.62
N LEU A 167 -4.07 -15.02 -11.60
CA LEU A 167 -5.33 -14.30 -11.46
C LEU A 167 -6.23 -14.91 -10.37
N ARG A 168 -6.24 -16.23 -10.27
CA ARG A 168 -7.03 -16.91 -9.24
C ARG A 168 -6.50 -16.57 -7.85
N GLU A 169 -5.20 -16.75 -7.62
CA GLU A 169 -4.57 -16.48 -6.32
C GLU A 169 -4.70 -14.98 -5.95
N TRP A 170 -4.56 -14.11 -6.94
CA TRP A 170 -4.77 -12.68 -6.75
C TRP A 170 -6.19 -12.33 -6.29
N LEU A 171 -7.20 -12.87 -6.95
CA LEU A 171 -8.60 -12.60 -6.59
C LEU A 171 -8.98 -13.19 -5.23
N GLU A 172 -8.43 -14.36 -4.86
CA GLU A 172 -8.58 -14.93 -3.51
C GLU A 172 -7.95 -13.99 -2.45
N SER A 173 -6.81 -13.35 -2.78
CA SER A 173 -6.16 -12.36 -1.90
C SER A 173 -7.00 -11.09 -1.77
N VAL A 174 -7.54 -10.56 -2.87
CA VAL A 174 -8.44 -9.40 -2.84
C VAL A 174 -9.70 -9.69 -2.03
N GLU A 175 -10.30 -10.87 -2.19
CA GLU A 175 -11.48 -11.30 -1.42
C GLU A 175 -11.16 -11.39 0.07
N ARG A 176 -10.03 -12.01 0.44
CA ARG A 176 -9.59 -12.12 1.84
C ARG A 176 -9.46 -10.75 2.51
N ASP A 177 -8.85 -9.80 1.81
CA ASP A 177 -8.45 -8.50 2.37
C ASP A 177 -9.47 -7.39 2.08
N PHE A 178 -10.56 -7.71 1.41
CA PHE A 178 -11.59 -6.75 1.00
C PHE A 178 -12.12 -5.91 2.17
N CYS A 179 -12.30 -6.52 3.34
CA CYS A 179 -12.84 -5.85 4.53
C CYS A 179 -11.80 -5.06 5.32
N ALA A 180 -10.50 -5.14 4.99
CA ALA A 180 -9.47 -4.37 5.68
C ALA A 180 -9.54 -2.87 5.29
N PRO A 181 -9.87 -1.95 6.22
CA PRO A 181 -9.95 -0.53 5.91
C PRO A 181 -8.59 0.08 5.56
N SER A 182 -7.49 -0.47 6.04
CA SER A 182 -6.12 -0.04 5.74
C SER A 182 -5.75 -0.21 4.27
N ILE A 183 -6.29 -1.21 3.58
CA ILE A 183 -6.06 -1.36 2.14
C ILE A 183 -6.77 -0.23 1.40
N ILE A 184 -5.99 0.64 0.77
CA ILE A 184 -6.49 1.81 0.03
C ILE A 184 -6.31 1.70 -1.48
N GLY A 185 -5.60 0.69 -1.95
CA GLY A 185 -5.38 0.41 -3.37
C GLY A 185 -4.76 -0.95 -3.59
N TRP A 186 -4.79 -1.40 -4.83
CA TRP A 186 -4.32 -2.70 -5.28
C TRP A 186 -3.25 -2.57 -6.37
N CYS A 187 -2.24 -3.42 -6.34
CA CYS A 187 -1.16 -3.48 -7.32
C CYS A 187 -0.82 -4.95 -7.64
N PRO A 188 -1.46 -5.58 -8.65
CA PRO A 188 -1.24 -6.99 -8.95
C PRO A 188 0.14 -7.31 -9.53
N TYR A 189 0.80 -6.36 -10.17
CA TYR A 189 2.11 -6.56 -10.80
C TYR A 189 3.09 -5.46 -10.43
N ASN A 190 4.36 -5.82 -10.34
CA ASN A 190 5.48 -4.91 -10.19
C ASN A 190 6.50 -5.14 -11.31
N GLU A 191 6.97 -4.05 -11.94
CA GLU A 191 8.09 -4.04 -12.88
C GLU A 191 8.00 -5.12 -13.97
N VAL A 192 6.91 -5.13 -14.70
CA VAL A 192 6.70 -6.09 -15.78
C VAL A 192 7.47 -5.65 -17.02
N TRP A 193 8.79 -5.72 -16.93
CA TRP A 193 9.71 -5.36 -18.00
C TRP A 193 9.82 -6.47 -19.05
N GLY A 194 10.27 -6.10 -20.21
CA GLY A 194 10.67 -7.02 -21.27
C GLY A 194 9.96 -6.80 -22.59
N GLU A 195 10.60 -7.23 -23.67
CA GLU A 195 10.14 -7.00 -25.04
C GLU A 195 9.38 -8.16 -25.66
N SER A 196 9.48 -9.37 -25.08
CA SER A 196 8.84 -10.55 -25.63
C SER A 196 7.32 -10.49 -25.51
N ASN A 197 6.63 -10.61 -26.62
CA ASN A 197 5.17 -10.75 -26.75
C ASN A 197 4.36 -9.68 -26.01
N ASN A 198 4.68 -8.40 -26.27
CA ASN A 198 4.03 -7.25 -25.65
C ASN A 198 2.50 -7.28 -25.72
N GLY A 199 1.90 -7.82 -26.79
CA GLY A 199 0.45 -7.90 -26.92
C GLY A 199 -0.20 -8.82 -25.88
N LEU A 200 0.36 -10.01 -25.62
CA LEU A 200 -0.15 -10.92 -24.58
C LEU A 200 0.07 -10.35 -23.18
N ARG A 201 1.22 -9.71 -22.94
CA ARG A 201 1.50 -9.04 -21.67
C ARG A 201 0.49 -7.94 -21.39
N GLN A 202 0.27 -7.04 -22.33
CA GLN A 202 -0.74 -5.97 -22.19
C GLN A 202 -2.13 -6.54 -21.91
N LEU A 203 -2.51 -7.61 -22.63
CA LEU A 203 -3.80 -8.26 -22.40
C LEU A 203 -3.89 -8.85 -20.99
N THR A 204 -2.82 -9.50 -20.50
CA THR A 204 -2.77 -10.05 -19.14
C THR A 204 -2.94 -8.97 -18.09
N LEU A 205 -2.22 -7.85 -18.21
CA LEU A 205 -2.34 -6.71 -17.30
C LEU A 205 -3.76 -6.13 -17.33
N GLN A 206 -4.31 -5.91 -18.51
CA GLN A 206 -5.66 -5.36 -18.71
C GLN A 206 -6.73 -6.27 -18.11
N MET A 207 -6.65 -7.58 -18.35
CA MET A 207 -7.61 -8.54 -17.80
C MET A 207 -7.52 -8.61 -16.27
N THR A 208 -6.31 -8.59 -15.72
CA THR A 208 -6.11 -8.58 -14.26
C THR A 208 -6.64 -7.29 -13.63
N TYR A 209 -6.36 -6.13 -14.23
CA TYR A 209 -6.93 -4.85 -13.82
C TYR A 209 -8.46 -4.90 -13.77
N ARG A 210 -9.10 -5.31 -14.87
CA ARG A 210 -10.57 -5.40 -14.97
C ARG A 210 -11.16 -6.40 -13.97
N ALA A 211 -10.52 -7.54 -13.76
CA ALA A 211 -10.95 -8.54 -12.79
C ALA A 211 -10.84 -8.01 -11.36
N THR A 212 -9.76 -7.29 -11.05
CA THR A 212 -9.58 -6.62 -9.75
C THR A 212 -10.67 -5.58 -9.51
N LYS A 213 -10.96 -4.72 -10.52
CA LYS A 213 -12.05 -3.72 -10.42
C LYS A 213 -13.44 -4.37 -10.32
N ALA A 214 -13.65 -5.54 -10.90
CA ALA A 214 -14.89 -6.29 -10.76
C ALA A 214 -15.05 -6.90 -9.37
N ALA A 215 -13.94 -7.37 -8.76
CA ALA A 215 -13.91 -7.90 -7.39
C ALA A 215 -14.01 -6.77 -6.35
N ASP A 216 -13.33 -5.65 -6.58
CA ASP A 216 -13.37 -4.48 -5.71
C ASP A 216 -13.46 -3.16 -6.50
N PRO A 217 -14.67 -2.65 -6.74
CA PRO A 217 -14.87 -1.37 -7.42
C PRO A 217 -14.59 -0.14 -6.52
N THR A 218 -14.31 -0.34 -5.24
CA THR A 218 -14.24 0.74 -4.24
C THR A 218 -12.84 1.33 -4.07
N ARG A 219 -11.82 0.68 -4.62
CA ARG A 219 -10.41 1.08 -4.48
C ARG A 219 -9.76 1.31 -5.84
N PRO A 220 -8.78 2.22 -5.94
CA PRO A 220 -7.96 2.35 -7.13
C PRO A 220 -7.05 1.13 -7.33
N VAL A 221 -6.68 0.91 -8.58
CA VAL A 221 -5.79 -0.17 -9.03
C VAL A 221 -4.67 0.41 -9.88
N ILE A 222 -3.43 0.11 -9.53
CA ILE A 222 -2.27 0.25 -10.40
C ILE A 222 -2.12 -1.08 -11.13
N ASP A 223 -2.19 -1.08 -12.45
CA ASP A 223 -2.14 -2.31 -13.26
C ASP A 223 -0.79 -3.04 -13.13
N ALA A 224 0.31 -2.29 -13.22
CA ALA A 224 1.67 -2.76 -12.96
C ALA A 224 2.52 -1.58 -12.48
N SER A 225 3.06 -1.66 -11.27
CA SER A 225 3.92 -0.61 -10.73
C SER A 225 5.25 -0.53 -11.48
N GLY A 226 5.72 0.68 -11.72
CA GLY A 226 7.07 0.96 -12.19
C GLY A 226 7.19 1.49 -13.60
N GLY A 227 6.11 1.74 -14.30
CA GLY A 227 6.19 2.50 -15.52
C GLY A 227 5.99 1.76 -16.83
N PHE A 228 5.45 0.55 -16.82
CA PHE A 228 4.95 -0.13 -18.01
C PHE A 228 3.47 -0.40 -17.84
N HIS A 229 2.65 0.62 -18.12
CA HIS A 229 1.21 0.52 -17.97
C HIS A 229 0.53 -0.01 -19.24
N CYS A 230 -0.52 -0.79 -19.06
CA CYS A 230 -1.48 -1.03 -20.13
C CYS A 230 -2.39 0.20 -20.32
N CYS A 231 -3.33 0.14 -21.24
CA CYS A 231 -4.26 1.26 -21.51
C CYS A 231 -5.29 1.53 -20.40
N GLU A 232 -5.30 0.72 -19.35
CA GLU A 232 -6.27 0.79 -18.26
C GLU A 232 -5.55 0.70 -16.90
N THR A 233 -5.37 1.85 -16.27
CA THR A 233 -4.89 1.99 -14.89
C THR A 233 -5.58 3.19 -14.25
N ASP A 234 -5.88 3.13 -12.95
CA ASP A 234 -6.46 4.29 -12.25
C ASP A 234 -5.39 5.34 -11.91
N ILE A 235 -4.13 4.93 -11.81
CA ILE A 235 -3.01 5.77 -11.38
C ILE A 235 -1.84 5.54 -12.32
N TYR A 236 -1.21 6.65 -12.74
CA TYR A 236 0.04 6.63 -13.45
C TYR A 236 1.19 6.65 -12.45
N ASP A 237 1.80 5.52 -12.21
CA ASP A 237 2.94 5.41 -11.30
C ASP A 237 4.25 5.19 -12.03
N ILE A 238 5.33 5.55 -11.36
CA ILE A 238 6.68 5.43 -11.88
C ILE A 238 7.66 5.04 -10.78
N HIS A 239 8.70 4.30 -11.15
CA HIS A 239 9.92 4.13 -10.35
C HIS A 239 10.97 5.11 -10.85
N ASP A 240 11.51 5.91 -9.93
CA ASP A 240 12.54 6.91 -10.25
C ASP A 240 13.66 6.90 -9.21
N TYR A 241 14.73 6.22 -9.55
CA TYR A 241 15.92 6.08 -8.72
C TYR A 241 17.05 7.09 -9.05
N GLU A 242 16.72 8.21 -9.69
CA GLU A 242 17.66 9.30 -9.87
C GLU A 242 18.15 9.82 -8.51
N GLN A 243 19.46 10.02 -8.38
CA GLN A 243 20.11 10.43 -7.14
C GLN A 243 20.59 11.88 -7.14
N ASP A 244 20.62 12.53 -8.30
CA ASP A 244 20.94 13.96 -8.39
C ASP A 244 19.71 14.78 -8.02
N VAL A 245 19.78 15.44 -6.86
CA VAL A 245 18.70 16.28 -6.32
C VAL A 245 18.27 17.39 -7.28
N ASN A 246 19.20 17.95 -8.07
CA ASN A 246 18.87 19.04 -9.01
C ASN A 246 18.09 18.48 -10.21
N VAL A 247 18.52 17.34 -10.75
CA VAL A 247 17.78 16.65 -11.82
C VAL A 247 16.39 16.29 -11.34
N TYR A 248 16.27 15.78 -10.11
CA TYR A 248 15.01 15.37 -9.51
C TYR A 248 14.06 16.57 -9.32
N LYS A 249 14.55 17.69 -8.78
CA LYS A 249 13.79 18.93 -8.64
C LYS A 249 13.26 19.47 -9.98
N GLU A 250 14.10 19.47 -11.01
CA GLU A 250 13.68 19.91 -12.35
C GLU A 250 12.61 18.98 -12.95
N ARG A 251 12.67 17.68 -12.66
CA ARG A 251 11.74 16.67 -13.14
C ARG A 251 10.34 16.81 -12.51
N TYR A 252 10.27 17.16 -11.23
CA TYR A 252 9.01 17.20 -10.47
C TYR A 252 8.49 18.62 -10.17
N LYS A 253 9.13 19.66 -10.64
CA LYS A 253 8.62 21.04 -10.48
C LYS A 253 7.29 21.22 -11.22
N ALA A 254 6.47 22.17 -10.73
CA ALA A 254 5.21 22.54 -11.36
C ALA A 254 5.36 22.82 -12.86
N GLY A 255 4.51 22.18 -13.68
CA GLY A 255 4.53 22.33 -15.14
C GLY A 255 5.66 21.62 -15.86
N ALA A 256 6.44 20.79 -15.18
CA ALA A 256 7.45 19.95 -15.86
C ALA A 256 6.76 18.94 -16.80
N PRO A 257 7.42 18.58 -17.92
CA PRO A 257 6.93 17.51 -18.77
C PRO A 257 6.77 16.20 -17.97
N LEU A 258 5.81 15.38 -18.39
CA LEU A 258 5.64 14.06 -17.79
C LEU A 258 6.93 13.25 -17.93
N PHE A 259 7.45 12.77 -16.82
CA PHE A 259 8.58 11.85 -16.85
C PHE A 259 8.11 10.45 -17.21
N GLU A 260 8.69 9.91 -18.29
CA GLU A 260 8.42 8.55 -18.78
C GLU A 260 9.72 7.72 -18.66
N PRO A 261 9.85 6.85 -17.65
CA PRO A 261 11.04 5.99 -17.53
C PRO A 261 11.17 5.01 -18.69
N CYS A 262 10.07 4.67 -19.35
CA CYS A 262 10.03 3.84 -20.57
C CYS A 262 9.34 4.61 -21.72
N PRO A 263 10.03 5.54 -22.40
CA PRO A 263 9.42 6.40 -23.41
C PRO A 263 8.65 5.63 -24.47
N GLY A 264 7.40 6.05 -24.70
CA GLY A 264 6.50 5.46 -25.70
C GLY A 264 5.93 4.08 -25.32
N LYS A 265 6.19 3.58 -24.12
CA LYS A 265 5.64 2.31 -23.61
C LYS A 265 4.62 2.50 -22.49
N GLN A 266 4.44 3.74 -22.04
CA GLN A 266 3.46 4.11 -21.03
C GLN A 266 2.41 5.02 -21.66
N LEU A 267 1.14 4.72 -21.38
CA LEU A 267 0.04 5.58 -21.80
C LEU A 267 -0.48 6.34 -20.59
N TYR A 268 -0.19 7.64 -20.54
CA TYR A 268 -0.81 8.51 -19.56
C TYR A 268 -2.24 8.85 -20.00
N THR A 269 -3.21 8.47 -19.18
CA THR A 269 -4.65 8.66 -19.50
C THR A 269 -5.30 9.78 -18.68
N GLY A 270 -4.51 10.58 -17.94
CA GLY A 270 -5.00 11.73 -17.18
C GLY A 270 -5.32 11.44 -15.71
N GLY A 271 -4.97 10.28 -15.16
CA GLY A 271 -5.10 9.95 -13.74
C GLY A 271 -4.06 10.64 -12.85
N PRO A 272 -4.17 10.51 -11.53
CA PRO A 272 -3.16 11.01 -10.61
C PRO A 272 -1.82 10.33 -10.83
N ARG A 273 -0.75 11.07 -10.53
CA ARG A 273 0.63 10.57 -10.65
C ARG A 273 1.16 10.16 -9.28
N PHE A 274 1.94 9.08 -9.25
CA PHE A 274 2.52 8.52 -8.04
C PHE A 274 3.96 8.07 -8.29
N VAL A 275 4.91 8.51 -7.47
CA VAL A 275 6.27 7.97 -7.50
C VAL A 275 6.31 6.79 -6.55
N SER A 276 5.96 5.62 -7.09
CA SER A 276 5.73 4.39 -6.32
C SER A 276 6.99 3.69 -5.85
N GLU A 277 8.16 4.12 -6.35
CA GLU A 277 9.47 3.79 -5.80
C GLU A 277 10.46 4.92 -6.10
N TYR A 278 11.22 5.34 -5.07
CA TYR A 278 12.31 6.30 -5.22
C TYR A 278 13.34 6.15 -4.09
N GLY A 279 14.44 6.85 -4.26
CA GLY A 279 15.52 6.92 -3.28
C GLY A 279 16.37 5.66 -3.30
N GLY A 280 16.06 4.68 -2.47
CA GLY A 280 16.83 3.44 -2.41
C GLY A 280 18.31 3.67 -2.15
N ILE A 281 18.64 4.75 -1.41
CA ILE A 281 20.01 5.22 -1.22
C ILE A 281 20.80 4.16 -0.46
N TYR A 282 21.84 3.62 -1.09
CA TYR A 282 22.72 2.64 -0.46
C TYR A 282 23.40 3.22 0.78
N TRP A 283 23.27 2.54 1.93
CA TRP A 283 23.96 2.90 3.18
C TRP A 283 24.28 1.65 4.00
N SER A 284 25.49 1.15 3.83
CA SER A 284 26.02 0.02 4.59
C SER A 284 27.54 0.05 4.61
N ASN A 285 28.12 -0.70 5.56
CA ASN A 285 29.54 -1.02 5.61
C ASN A 285 29.85 -2.37 4.97
N ASP A 286 28.86 -3.09 4.45
CA ASP A 286 29.05 -4.38 3.78
C ASP A 286 29.36 -4.16 2.31
N GLU A 287 30.58 -4.54 1.88
CA GLU A 287 31.03 -4.43 0.49
C GLU A 287 30.21 -5.28 -0.51
N LYS A 288 29.45 -6.25 -0.02
CA LYS A 288 28.59 -7.11 -0.85
C LYS A 288 27.16 -6.59 -0.97
N GLY A 289 26.80 -5.58 -0.18
CA GLY A 289 25.51 -4.95 -0.24
C GLY A 289 25.35 -4.08 -1.48
N TRP A 290 24.12 -3.82 -1.86
CA TRP A 290 23.77 -2.92 -2.95
C TRP A 290 22.60 -1.99 -2.60
N GLY A 291 22.46 -0.94 -3.35
CA GLY A 291 21.39 0.04 -3.38
C GLY A 291 21.59 0.95 -4.59
N TYR A 292 20.79 2.00 -4.69
CA TYR A 292 20.80 2.86 -5.86
C TYR A 292 21.79 4.02 -5.72
N GLY A 293 22.44 4.34 -6.82
CA GLY A 293 23.39 5.45 -6.95
C GLY A 293 24.72 5.23 -6.20
N VAL A 294 25.49 6.30 -6.10
CA VAL A 294 26.76 6.28 -5.36
C VAL A 294 26.49 6.41 -3.88
N ALA A 295 27.10 5.54 -3.08
CA ALA A 295 27.00 5.59 -1.62
C ALA A 295 27.39 6.96 -1.06
N PRO A 296 26.59 7.57 -0.19
CA PRO A 296 26.95 8.78 0.53
C PRO A 296 28.20 8.55 1.39
N LYS A 297 29.04 9.56 1.52
CA LYS A 297 30.29 9.50 2.32
C LYS A 297 30.07 9.72 3.81
N SER A 298 28.92 10.29 4.18
CA SER A 298 28.55 10.56 5.57
C SER A 298 27.03 10.49 5.77
N ARG A 299 26.60 10.43 7.04
CA ARG A 299 25.18 10.49 7.37
C ARG A 299 24.53 11.80 6.96
N GLU A 300 25.25 12.89 7.05
CA GLU A 300 24.81 14.23 6.67
C GLU A 300 24.54 14.27 5.14
N GLU A 301 25.43 13.67 4.34
CA GLU A 301 25.24 13.56 2.89
C GLU A 301 24.02 12.71 2.56
N PHE A 302 23.82 11.58 3.25
CA PHE A 302 22.62 10.77 3.10
C PHE A 302 21.36 11.58 3.41
N LEU A 303 21.30 12.22 4.59
CA LEU A 303 20.13 12.99 5.03
C LEU A 303 19.86 14.17 4.09
N SER A 304 20.89 14.86 3.62
CA SER A 304 20.73 15.96 2.66
C SER A 304 20.18 15.48 1.32
N ARG A 305 20.63 14.33 0.83
CA ARG A 305 20.10 13.71 -0.40
C ARG A 305 18.66 13.26 -0.20
N TYR A 306 18.37 12.56 0.89
CA TYR A 306 17.01 12.15 1.27
C TYR A 306 16.06 13.36 1.31
N GLU A 307 16.45 14.41 2.03
CA GLU A 307 15.66 15.64 2.14
C GLU A 307 15.43 16.28 0.76
N GLY A 308 16.48 16.37 -0.05
CA GLY A 308 16.38 16.99 -1.37
C GLY A 308 15.44 16.26 -2.31
N LEU A 309 15.52 14.93 -2.39
CA LEU A 309 14.65 14.09 -3.22
C LEU A 309 13.20 14.12 -2.70
N THR A 310 13.02 13.90 -1.40
CA THR A 310 11.69 13.85 -0.78
C THR A 310 10.96 15.21 -0.88
N THR A 311 11.69 16.30 -0.66
CA THR A 311 11.13 17.65 -0.77
C THR A 311 10.66 17.96 -2.20
N ALA A 312 11.42 17.52 -3.22
CA ALA A 312 11.00 17.71 -4.61
C ALA A 312 9.65 17.03 -4.91
N LEU A 313 9.37 15.88 -4.29
CA LEU A 313 8.09 15.20 -4.44
C LEU A 313 6.96 15.86 -3.63
N LEU A 314 7.25 16.32 -2.41
CA LEU A 314 6.28 17.02 -1.57
C LEU A 314 5.85 18.36 -2.19
N ASP A 315 6.79 19.07 -2.82
CA ASP A 315 6.53 20.36 -3.43
C ASP A 315 5.85 20.25 -4.83
N SER A 316 5.71 19.04 -5.38
CA SER A 316 5.08 18.82 -6.67
C SER A 316 3.54 18.86 -6.55
N PRO A 317 2.85 19.74 -7.30
CA PRO A 317 1.39 19.79 -7.30
C PRO A 317 0.75 18.66 -8.14
N ASP A 318 1.57 17.90 -8.86
CA ASP A 318 1.13 16.88 -9.82
C ASP A 318 1.23 15.46 -9.27
N LEU A 319 1.62 15.29 -7.99
CA LEU A 319 1.79 13.99 -7.34
C LEU A 319 0.79 13.77 -6.21
N MET A 320 0.20 12.60 -6.16
CA MET A 320 -0.65 12.18 -5.04
C MET A 320 0.14 11.54 -3.88
N GLY A 321 1.40 11.21 -4.09
CA GLY A 321 2.22 10.54 -3.10
C GLY A 321 3.56 10.07 -3.61
N PHE A 322 4.31 9.49 -2.70
CA PHE A 322 5.57 8.80 -2.95
C PHE A 322 5.67 7.50 -2.14
N CYS A 323 6.57 6.60 -2.54
CA CYS A 323 6.98 5.45 -1.75
C CYS A 323 8.51 5.34 -1.76
N TYR A 324 9.12 5.51 -0.58
CA TYR A 324 10.58 5.40 -0.42
C TYR A 324 11.02 3.93 -0.35
N THR A 325 12.06 3.57 -1.06
CA THR A 325 12.70 2.24 -1.04
C THR A 325 13.91 2.27 -0.10
N GLN A 326 13.92 1.66 1.14
CA GLN A 326 12.80 0.90 1.70
C GLN A 326 12.83 0.96 3.25
N LEU A 327 11.94 0.23 3.92
CA LEU A 327 11.84 0.24 5.38
C LEU A 327 13.08 -0.38 6.04
N THR A 328 13.34 -1.64 5.73
CA THR A 328 14.49 -2.40 6.27
C THR A 328 15.39 -2.85 5.15
N ASP A 329 16.66 -3.10 5.45
CA ASP A 329 17.49 -3.92 4.57
C ASP A 329 16.86 -5.30 4.39
N VAL A 330 17.09 -5.88 3.22
CA VAL A 330 16.74 -7.26 2.93
C VAL A 330 18.00 -7.97 2.42
N GLU A 331 18.65 -8.71 3.30
CA GLU A 331 19.91 -9.42 3.01
C GLU A 331 20.97 -8.50 2.36
N GLN A 332 21.28 -8.70 1.07
CA GLN A 332 22.26 -7.89 0.33
C GLN A 332 21.69 -6.56 -0.22
N GLU A 333 20.38 -6.38 -0.22
CA GLU A 333 19.75 -5.12 -0.57
C GLU A 333 19.75 -4.19 0.66
N GLN A 334 20.75 -3.29 0.72
CA GLN A 334 21.07 -2.53 1.93
C GLN A 334 20.81 -1.03 1.77
N ASN A 335 19.61 -0.70 1.37
CA ASN A 335 19.08 0.65 1.17
C ASN A 335 17.92 0.99 2.13
N GLY A 336 17.64 0.14 3.11
CA GLY A 336 16.63 0.38 4.14
C GLY A 336 17.00 1.55 5.05
N LEU A 337 15.99 2.20 5.63
CA LEU A 337 16.16 3.19 6.71
C LEU A 337 16.48 2.52 8.07
N TYR A 338 16.13 1.27 8.18
CA TYR A 338 16.51 0.37 9.27
C TYR A 338 17.39 -0.76 8.74
N THR A 339 18.19 -1.35 9.62
CA THR A 339 18.92 -2.57 9.30
C THR A 339 17.96 -3.76 9.19
N TYR A 340 18.42 -4.90 8.66
CA TYR A 340 17.61 -6.11 8.53
C TYR A 340 17.05 -6.61 9.88
N ASP A 341 17.78 -6.38 10.97
CA ASP A 341 17.38 -6.67 12.35
C ASP A 341 16.67 -5.48 13.05
N ARG A 342 16.10 -4.55 12.29
CA ARG A 342 15.22 -3.44 12.73
C ARG A 342 15.89 -2.39 13.61
N ARG A 343 17.20 -2.20 13.54
CA ARG A 343 17.87 -1.07 14.20
C ARG A 343 17.86 0.17 13.29
N PRO A 344 17.54 1.35 13.79
CA PRO A 344 17.52 2.56 12.97
C PRO A 344 18.96 2.91 12.49
N LYS A 345 19.11 3.14 11.20
CA LYS A 345 20.38 3.63 10.61
C LYS A 345 20.56 5.13 10.82
N PHE A 346 19.45 5.84 10.94
CA PHE A 346 19.37 7.30 11.11
C PHE A 346 18.43 7.62 12.28
N PRO A 347 18.57 8.81 12.92
CA PRO A 347 17.58 9.26 13.89
C PRO A 347 16.18 9.34 13.23
N PRO A 348 15.16 8.60 13.73
CA PRO A 348 13.84 8.60 13.13
C PRO A 348 13.22 9.99 12.97
N GLU A 349 13.49 10.87 13.94
CA GLU A 349 13.01 12.25 13.94
C GLU A 349 13.58 13.11 12.80
N ALA A 350 14.80 12.81 12.33
CA ALA A 350 15.40 13.52 11.21
C ALA A 350 14.68 13.19 9.90
N ILE A 351 14.33 11.92 9.67
CA ILE A 351 13.52 11.48 8.53
C ILE A 351 12.09 12.01 8.67
N ALA A 352 11.50 11.91 9.87
CA ALA A 352 10.14 12.39 10.14
C ALA A 352 9.98 13.90 9.93
N ALA A 353 11.00 14.70 10.23
CA ALA A 353 10.97 16.14 10.01
C ALA A 353 10.77 16.50 8.52
N VAL A 354 11.35 15.71 7.62
CA VAL A 354 11.15 15.87 6.18
C VAL A 354 9.78 15.35 5.76
N ASN A 355 9.41 14.13 6.15
CA ASN A 355 8.19 13.46 5.69
C ASN A 355 6.91 14.16 6.15
N ARG A 356 6.92 14.78 7.34
CA ARG A 356 5.75 15.48 7.91
C ARG A 356 5.51 16.88 7.33
N ARG A 357 6.36 17.34 6.42
CA ARG A 357 6.09 18.59 5.70
C ARG A 357 4.78 18.45 4.92
N LYS A 358 4.02 19.54 4.85
CA LYS A 358 2.80 19.60 4.05
C LYS A 358 3.14 19.47 2.58
N ALA A 359 2.44 18.61 1.86
CA ALA A 359 2.60 18.46 0.42
C ALA A 359 1.74 19.48 -0.34
N ALA A 360 2.17 19.87 -1.55
CA ALA A 360 1.48 20.85 -2.37
C ALA A 360 0.01 20.49 -2.65
N VAL A 361 -0.31 19.21 -2.82
CA VAL A 361 -1.70 18.75 -3.08
C VAL A 361 -2.61 18.79 -1.84
N GLU A 362 -2.04 18.99 -0.65
CA GLU A 362 -2.78 19.13 0.62
C GLU A 362 -3.15 20.60 0.92
N GLU A 363 -2.71 21.55 0.07
CA GLU A 363 -3.12 22.95 0.11
C GLU A 363 -4.46 23.15 -0.58
#